data_aa52b4c42c00f63c81c6208813b0f057
#
_entry.id   aa52b4c42c00f63c81c6208813b0f057
#
_cell.length_a   1.000
_cell.length_b   1.000
_cell.length_c   1.000
_cell.angle_alpha   90.00
_cell.angle_beta   90.00
_cell.angle_gamma   90.00
#
_symmetry.space_group_name_H-M   'P 1'
#
loop_
_entity.id
_entity.type
_entity.pdbx_description
1 polymer ?
#
loop_
_entity_poly.entity_id
_entity_poly.type
_entity_poly.pdbx_seq_one_letter_code
_entity_poly.pdbx_strand_id
1 'polypeptide(L)'
;MPVPRPHIALTRVRAALASSRARLAAALVAVLALPGAATAAPASPTSPPLSAEASDPRLLGWMQGAPPPEDKRIRYTDDDYFSFPKLRWTACHFRQLMPTVGVSRGPGAARDLPRRLDAAIDALSFTPTGTHRQMTWAQSLSANYTDGIVVLHDGVVVYERYSGCLDEHGQHGAMSVSKSMTGLLGEMLVAEGVIDETQRVSAIVPELKDSAFGDATVRQVLEMTTALRYSEDYADPNAEVWAFSAAGSTLPPAPGYTGPRSYYDYLQTVQKQGRHGEAFGYKTINTDALGWIIARRTGQSVAQLLQSRIWQRLGAEQDAYYTVDSTGTPFAGGGFNAGLRDLARVGQLLLDDGKVDGQPIVPAAAIARIRAGGSKQAFAKAGYAQLPGWSYRGMWWISHNDHGAYMARGVHGQALYIDPTARVVIARFGSHPVAANSANDPTTLPAFDAVARYLMAQP
;
A
#
# COMPACT_ATOMS: atom_id res chain seq x y z
N MET A 1 -63.45 11.77 33.54
CA MET A 1 -63.43 12.60 32.33
C MET A 1 -62.14 12.35 31.62
N PRO A 2 -62.10 11.71 30.46
CA PRO A 2 -60.88 11.48 29.71
C PRO A 2 -60.62 12.60 28.69
N VAL A 3 -59.38 13.05 28.57
CA VAL A 3 -58.90 14.04 27.61
C VAL A 3 -58.53 13.31 26.29
N PRO A 4 -58.90 13.83 25.11
CA PRO A 4 -58.68 13.17 23.83
C PRO A 4 -57.24 13.35 23.29
N ARG A 5 -56.67 12.29 22.71
CA ARG A 5 -55.42 12.33 21.94
C ARG A 5 -55.69 12.84 20.52
N PRO A 6 -54.84 13.67 19.93
CA PRO A 6 -54.91 13.98 18.51
C PRO A 6 -54.17 12.92 17.68
N HIS A 7 -54.90 12.24 16.79
CA HIS A 7 -54.37 11.58 15.62
C HIS A 7 -54.16 12.61 14.51
N ILE A 8 -52.92 12.91 14.10
CA ILE A 8 -52.67 13.56 12.79
C ILE A 8 -51.25 13.13 12.28
N ALA A 9 -51.27 12.59 11.07
CA ALA A 9 -50.26 12.62 10.01
C ALA A 9 -48.97 11.77 10.14
N LEU A 10 -49.12 10.48 9.88
CA LEU A 10 -48.02 9.59 9.49
C LEU A 10 -48.07 9.16 8.02
N THR A 11 -48.76 9.92 7.14
CA THR A 11 -49.04 9.49 5.75
C THR A 11 -48.30 10.29 4.66
N ARG A 12 -47.44 11.25 5.02
CA ARG A 12 -46.73 12.06 3.99
C ARG A 12 -45.23 11.92 3.91
N VAL A 13 -44.58 11.08 4.75
CA VAL A 13 -43.12 10.86 4.69
C VAL A 13 -42.73 9.60 3.87
N ARG A 14 -43.73 8.73 3.54
CA ARG A 14 -43.44 7.52 2.74
C ARG A 14 -43.43 7.72 1.23
N ALA A 15 -43.83 8.84 0.70
CA ALA A 15 -43.91 9.11 -0.75
C ALA A 15 -42.61 9.76 -1.31
N ALA A 16 -41.76 10.37 -0.49
CA ALA A 16 -40.57 11.04 -0.95
C ALA A 16 -39.31 10.13 -0.99
N LEU A 17 -39.36 8.97 -0.35
CA LEU A 17 -38.24 8.00 -0.33
C LEU A 17 -38.36 6.88 -1.39
N ALA A 18 -39.47 6.83 -2.11
CA ALA A 18 -39.70 5.82 -3.17
C ALA A 18 -39.28 6.28 -4.57
N SER A 19 -39.01 7.57 -4.79
CA SER A 19 -38.67 8.09 -6.13
C SER A 19 -37.19 8.14 -6.47
N SER A 20 -36.27 8.02 -5.51
CA SER A 20 -34.85 7.97 -5.76
C SER A 20 -34.29 6.54 -5.91
N ARG A 21 -35.07 5.51 -5.51
CA ARG A 21 -34.65 4.09 -5.63
C ARG A 21 -35.07 3.40 -6.93
N ALA A 22 -35.89 4.03 -7.76
CA ALA A 22 -36.42 3.45 -9.02
C ALA A 22 -35.55 3.76 -10.25
N ARG A 23 -34.40 4.44 -10.12
CA ARG A 23 -33.55 4.77 -11.26
C ARG A 23 -32.27 3.94 -11.37
N LEU A 24 -32.01 3.01 -10.45
CA LEU A 24 -30.87 2.09 -10.49
C LEU A 24 -31.22 0.64 -10.87
N ALA A 25 -32.48 0.31 -11.19
CA ALA A 25 -32.90 -1.05 -11.49
C ALA A 25 -33.43 -1.25 -12.93
N ALA A 26 -33.18 -0.32 -13.86
CA ALA A 26 -33.72 -0.37 -15.21
C ALA A 26 -32.67 -0.32 -16.34
N ALA A 27 -31.47 -0.89 -16.12
CA ALA A 27 -30.44 -1.00 -17.16
C ALA A 27 -29.91 -2.43 -17.32
N LEU A 28 -30.79 -3.42 -17.21
CA LEU A 28 -30.46 -4.82 -17.54
C LEU A 28 -31.66 -5.42 -18.24
N VAL A 29 -31.83 -5.21 -19.55
CA VAL A 29 -32.40 -6.17 -20.53
C VAL A 29 -32.30 -5.56 -21.96
N ALA A 30 -31.72 -6.36 -22.85
CA ALA A 30 -31.83 -6.33 -24.30
C ALA A 30 -30.95 -5.36 -25.11
N VAL A 31 -29.82 -5.87 -25.59
CA VAL A 31 -29.47 -5.69 -27.00
C VAL A 31 -28.95 -7.04 -27.54
N LEU A 32 -29.78 -7.71 -28.31
CA LEU A 32 -29.37 -8.73 -29.28
C LEU A 32 -29.41 -8.09 -30.68
N ALA A 33 -28.30 -8.29 -31.42
CA ALA A 33 -28.14 -8.25 -32.88
C ALA A 33 -28.02 -6.86 -33.56
N LEU A 34 -26.85 -6.52 -34.08
CA LEU A 34 -26.29 -6.69 -35.40
C LEU A 34 -24.97 -5.90 -35.57
N PRO A 35 -24.05 -6.24 -36.47
CA PRO A 35 -22.69 -5.74 -36.50
C PRO A 35 -22.61 -4.39 -37.25
N GLY A 36 -22.26 -3.37 -36.53
CA GLY A 36 -21.82 -2.09 -37.10
C GLY A 36 -20.65 -1.61 -36.25
N ALA A 37 -19.45 -1.62 -36.81
CA ALA A 37 -18.27 -1.06 -36.20
C ALA A 37 -18.50 0.45 -35.94
N ALA A 38 -19.01 0.80 -34.80
CA ALA A 38 -18.92 2.15 -34.27
C ALA A 38 -17.59 2.25 -33.55
N THR A 39 -16.64 2.90 -34.18
CA THR A 39 -15.42 3.39 -33.54
C THR A 39 -15.85 4.27 -32.37
N ALA A 40 -15.67 3.78 -31.15
CA ALA A 40 -15.84 4.59 -29.96
C ALA A 40 -14.92 5.81 -30.12
N ALA A 41 -15.50 7.00 -30.13
CA ALA A 41 -14.74 8.23 -30.10
C ALA A 41 -13.86 8.20 -28.83
N PRO A 42 -12.57 8.59 -28.92
CA PRO A 42 -11.73 8.68 -27.73
C PRO A 42 -12.39 9.64 -26.75
N ALA A 43 -12.49 9.23 -25.50
CA ALA A 43 -12.97 10.08 -24.41
C ALA A 43 -12.20 11.40 -24.48
N SER A 44 -12.90 12.53 -24.47
CA SER A 44 -12.30 13.86 -24.46
C SER A 44 -11.24 13.93 -23.37
N PRO A 45 -10.08 14.56 -23.59
CA PRO A 45 -9.04 14.66 -22.59
C PRO A 45 -9.63 15.34 -21.34
N THR A 46 -9.72 14.60 -20.26
CA THR A 46 -9.98 15.18 -18.94
C THR A 46 -8.87 16.19 -18.69
N SER A 47 -9.22 17.39 -18.21
CA SER A 47 -8.21 18.40 -17.84
C SER A 47 -7.11 17.75 -17.00
N PRO A 48 -5.83 18.13 -17.18
CA PRO A 48 -4.76 17.56 -16.37
C PRO A 48 -5.06 17.76 -14.88
N PRO A 49 -4.67 16.83 -14.00
CA PRO A 49 -4.88 16.99 -12.58
C PRO A 49 -4.22 18.28 -12.07
N LEU A 50 -4.76 18.85 -10.98
CA LEU A 50 -4.13 19.98 -10.30
C LEU A 50 -2.67 19.63 -9.95
N SER A 51 -1.76 20.60 -10.01
CA SER A 51 -0.37 20.40 -9.60
C SER A 51 -0.28 20.00 -8.11
N ALA A 52 0.88 19.51 -7.68
CA ALA A 52 1.13 19.16 -6.28
C ALA A 52 0.83 20.34 -5.33
N GLU A 53 1.24 21.54 -5.73
CA GLU A 53 1.01 22.78 -4.97
C GLU A 53 -0.46 23.19 -4.99
N ALA A 54 -1.10 23.21 -6.16
CA ALA A 54 -2.51 23.61 -6.31
C ALA A 54 -3.49 22.64 -5.63
N SER A 55 -3.08 21.38 -5.43
CA SER A 55 -3.86 20.33 -4.76
C SER A 55 -3.49 20.15 -3.28
N ASP A 56 -2.68 21.06 -2.70
CA ASP A 56 -2.39 21.00 -1.25
C ASP A 56 -3.72 21.01 -0.46
N PRO A 57 -3.95 20.03 0.42
CA PRO A 57 -5.22 19.88 1.14
C PRO A 57 -5.53 21.09 2.03
N ARG A 58 -4.51 21.80 2.49
CA ARG A 58 -4.66 23.04 3.27
C ARG A 58 -5.18 24.19 2.42
N LEU A 59 -4.70 24.32 1.18
CA LEU A 59 -5.19 25.32 0.23
C LEU A 59 -6.60 25.01 -0.25
N LEU A 60 -6.94 23.73 -0.40
CA LEU A 60 -8.28 23.29 -0.79
C LEU A 60 -9.28 23.34 0.38
N GLY A 61 -8.80 23.55 1.61
CA GLY A 61 -9.64 23.69 2.80
C GLY A 61 -10.32 22.39 3.25
N TRP A 62 -9.79 21.20 2.87
CA TRP A 62 -10.37 19.93 3.28
C TRP A 62 -10.37 19.78 4.80
N MET A 63 -11.53 19.44 5.38
CA MET A 63 -11.75 19.16 6.80
C MET A 63 -11.36 20.30 7.75
N GLN A 64 -11.32 21.54 7.27
CA GLN A 64 -11.04 22.72 8.09
C GLN A 64 -12.35 23.37 8.57
N GLY A 65 -12.32 23.83 9.84
CA GLY A 65 -13.46 24.47 10.51
C GLY A 65 -14.11 23.55 11.55
N ALA A 66 -15.01 24.12 12.37
CA ALA A 66 -15.69 23.41 13.46
C ALA A 66 -17.20 23.74 13.50
N PRO A 67 -18.04 23.01 12.76
CA PRO A 67 -17.72 21.91 11.82
C PRO A 67 -17.18 22.42 10.48
N PRO A 68 -16.45 21.60 9.72
CA PRO A 68 -16.06 21.94 8.35
C PRO A 68 -17.29 22.17 7.47
N PRO A 69 -17.24 23.09 6.46
CA PRO A 69 -18.28 23.27 5.47
C PRO A 69 -18.63 21.92 4.77
N GLU A 70 -19.90 21.75 4.38
CA GLU A 70 -20.40 20.47 3.84
C GLU A 70 -19.60 20.01 2.60
N ASP A 71 -19.28 20.91 1.68
CA ASP A 71 -18.50 20.67 0.46
C ASP A 71 -17.00 20.41 0.71
N LYS A 72 -16.55 20.63 1.95
CA LYS A 72 -15.14 20.41 2.37
C LYS A 72 -14.98 19.18 3.26
N ARG A 73 -16.06 18.48 3.55
CA ARG A 73 -16.00 17.25 4.36
C ARG A 73 -15.58 16.06 3.54
N ILE A 74 -14.78 15.20 4.15
CA ILE A 74 -14.37 13.90 3.62
C ILE A 74 -14.88 12.85 4.61
N ARG A 75 -15.67 11.89 4.12
CA ARG A 75 -16.24 10.81 4.92
C ARG A 75 -15.91 9.47 4.28
N TYR A 76 -15.74 8.43 5.06
CA TYR A 76 -15.56 7.07 4.57
C TYR A 76 -16.72 6.55 3.73
N THR A 77 -17.92 7.13 3.93
CA THR A 77 -19.11 6.81 3.16
C THR A 77 -19.19 7.50 1.80
N ASP A 78 -18.28 8.43 1.52
CA ASP A 78 -18.24 9.12 0.22
C ASP A 78 -17.49 8.23 -0.78
N ASP A 79 -18.03 8.02 -1.97
CA ASP A 79 -17.43 7.15 -3.00
C ASP A 79 -16.05 7.67 -3.47
N ASP A 80 -15.76 8.96 -3.24
CA ASP A 80 -14.55 9.64 -3.69
C ASP A 80 -13.54 10.00 -2.57
N TYR A 81 -13.76 9.50 -1.34
CA TYR A 81 -12.89 9.85 -0.19
C TYR A 81 -11.41 9.54 -0.44
N PHE A 82 -11.12 8.56 -1.29
CA PHE A 82 -9.78 8.13 -1.69
C PHE A 82 -9.44 8.47 -3.14
N SER A 83 -10.21 9.36 -3.78
CA SER A 83 -9.95 9.88 -5.12
C SER A 83 -9.22 11.21 -5.06
N PHE A 84 -8.39 11.51 -6.09
CA PHE A 84 -7.72 12.81 -6.20
C PHE A 84 -8.76 13.92 -6.49
N PRO A 85 -8.70 15.10 -5.83
CA PRO A 85 -7.66 15.58 -4.89
C PRO A 85 -7.88 15.25 -3.41
N LYS A 86 -9.04 14.69 -2.98
CA LYS A 86 -9.32 14.30 -1.58
C LYS A 86 -8.30 13.31 -1.02
N LEU A 87 -7.79 12.41 -1.87
CA LEU A 87 -6.69 11.49 -1.55
C LEU A 87 -5.53 12.17 -0.81
N ARG A 88 -5.19 13.40 -1.21
CA ARG A 88 -4.07 14.14 -0.60
C ARG A 88 -4.27 14.49 0.87
N TRP A 89 -5.53 14.58 1.32
CA TRP A 89 -5.86 14.68 2.74
C TRP A 89 -5.99 13.30 3.38
N THR A 90 -6.73 12.41 2.72
CA THR A 90 -7.08 11.09 3.23
C THR A 90 -5.86 10.25 3.58
N ALA A 91 -4.79 10.34 2.78
CA ALA A 91 -3.58 9.56 2.96
C ALA A 91 -2.92 9.73 4.34
N CYS A 92 -3.11 10.89 4.99
CA CYS A 92 -2.63 11.15 6.35
C CYS A 92 -3.68 10.90 7.44
N HIS A 93 -4.95 10.58 7.08
CA HIS A 93 -6.06 10.65 8.04
C HIS A 93 -6.93 9.40 8.07
N PHE A 94 -6.42 8.24 7.64
CA PHE A 94 -7.19 6.98 7.65
C PHE A 94 -7.79 6.66 9.01
N ARG A 95 -7.07 6.94 10.11
CA ARG A 95 -7.55 6.72 11.47
C ARG A 95 -8.79 7.55 11.83
N GLN A 96 -9.03 8.66 11.13
CA GLN A 96 -10.24 9.48 11.31
C GLN A 96 -11.43 8.97 10.50
N LEU A 97 -11.19 8.09 9.53
CA LEU A 97 -12.21 7.62 8.59
C LEU A 97 -12.65 6.20 8.89
N MET A 98 -11.77 5.32 9.37
CA MET A 98 -12.06 3.90 9.51
C MET A 98 -11.40 3.28 10.74
N PRO A 99 -11.92 2.13 11.23
CA PRO A 99 -11.34 1.38 12.33
C PRO A 99 -9.89 0.96 12.07
N THR A 100 -9.09 0.99 13.13
CA THR A 100 -7.67 0.65 13.08
C THR A 100 -7.23 -0.15 14.30
N VAL A 101 -6.15 -0.92 14.15
CA VAL A 101 -5.41 -1.56 15.25
C VAL A 101 -4.02 -0.94 15.36
N GLY A 102 -3.61 -0.60 16.58
CA GLY A 102 -2.32 0.03 16.85
C GLY A 102 -1.16 -0.96 16.74
N VAL A 103 0.02 -0.41 16.42
CA VAL A 103 1.35 -1.03 16.51
C VAL A 103 2.17 -0.12 17.41
N SER A 104 2.18 -0.41 18.72
CA SER A 104 2.84 0.47 19.69
C SER A 104 4.35 0.40 19.58
N ARG A 105 5.00 1.54 19.70
CA ARG A 105 6.46 1.66 19.79
C ARG A 105 7.02 1.22 21.16
N GLY A 106 6.12 0.99 22.12
CA GLY A 106 6.50 0.69 23.52
C GLY A 106 6.96 1.93 24.30
N PRO A 107 7.34 1.74 25.56
CA PRO A 107 7.68 2.84 26.48
C PRO A 107 9.13 3.37 26.31
N GLY A 108 9.96 2.72 25.48
CA GLY A 108 11.36 3.10 25.29
C GLY A 108 11.52 4.51 24.69
N ALA A 109 12.69 5.11 24.88
CA ALA A 109 13.05 6.34 24.18
C ALA A 109 13.12 6.10 22.65
N ALA A 110 12.75 7.11 21.87
CA ALA A 110 13.02 7.08 20.44
C ALA A 110 14.53 7.07 20.20
N ARG A 111 14.98 6.31 19.21
CA ARG A 111 16.37 6.32 18.78
C ARG A 111 16.63 7.55 17.93
N ASP A 112 17.65 8.30 18.28
CA ASP A 112 18.05 9.47 17.50
C ASP A 112 18.44 9.06 16.07
N LEU A 113 18.06 9.91 15.12
CA LEU A 113 18.57 9.91 13.76
C LEU A 113 19.49 11.14 13.62
N PRO A 114 20.82 10.96 13.65
CA PRO A 114 21.75 12.06 13.44
C PRO A 114 21.43 12.80 12.13
N ARG A 115 21.62 14.12 12.10
CA ARG A 115 21.26 14.93 10.94
C ARG A 115 22.48 15.70 10.43
N ARG A 116 22.73 15.61 9.15
CA ARG A 116 23.73 16.40 8.41
C ARG A 116 23.14 16.71 7.04
N LEU A 117 22.19 17.64 7.01
CA LEU A 117 21.45 17.97 5.80
C LEU A 117 22.38 18.53 4.72
N ASP A 118 22.22 18.05 3.50
CA ASP A 118 22.92 18.47 2.30
C ASP A 118 21.95 19.14 1.32
N ALA A 119 22.01 20.48 1.28
CA ALA A 119 21.15 21.27 0.40
C ALA A 119 21.47 21.05 -1.10
N ALA A 120 22.65 20.53 -1.44
CA ALA A 120 23.04 20.27 -2.83
C ALA A 120 22.17 19.16 -3.47
N ILE A 121 21.58 18.30 -2.66
CA ILE A 121 20.68 17.24 -3.14
C ILE A 121 19.51 17.83 -3.95
N ASP A 122 18.94 18.97 -3.58
CA ASP A 122 17.85 19.61 -4.33
C ASP A 122 18.19 19.89 -5.80
N ALA A 123 19.44 20.21 -6.07
CA ALA A 123 19.94 20.56 -7.39
C ALA A 123 20.47 19.36 -8.20
N LEU A 124 20.53 18.15 -7.60
CA LEU A 124 21.00 16.96 -8.31
C LEU A 124 20.17 16.71 -9.54
N SER A 125 20.83 16.70 -10.70
CA SER A 125 20.19 16.51 -11.98
C SER A 125 20.28 15.06 -12.43
N PHE A 126 19.19 14.57 -13.02
CA PHE A 126 19.10 13.25 -13.64
C PHE A 126 18.25 13.34 -14.91
N THR A 127 18.30 12.30 -15.73
CA THR A 127 17.45 12.17 -16.91
C THR A 127 16.32 11.17 -16.61
N PRO A 128 15.05 11.59 -16.57
CA PRO A 128 13.93 10.66 -16.42
C PRO A 128 13.91 9.62 -17.54
N THR A 129 13.53 8.38 -17.21
CA THR A 129 13.45 7.28 -18.17
C THR A 129 12.53 7.63 -19.34
N GLY A 130 12.99 7.35 -20.56
CA GLY A 130 12.23 7.62 -21.79
C GLY A 130 12.24 9.08 -22.25
N THR A 131 13.08 9.94 -21.66
CA THR A 131 13.20 11.35 -22.07
C THR A 131 14.68 11.71 -22.34
N HIS A 132 14.89 12.91 -22.93
CA HIS A 132 16.22 13.54 -23.08
C HIS A 132 16.34 14.84 -22.26
N ARG A 133 15.29 15.17 -21.48
CA ARG A 133 15.27 16.40 -20.67
C ARG A 133 15.78 16.09 -19.28
N GLN A 134 16.63 16.97 -18.78
CA GLN A 134 17.07 16.89 -17.38
C GLN A 134 15.97 17.34 -16.42
N MET A 135 15.93 16.70 -15.26
CA MET A 135 15.08 17.06 -14.14
C MET A 135 15.93 17.09 -12.89
N THR A 136 15.66 18.03 -11.97
CA THR A 136 16.33 18.02 -10.68
C THR A 136 15.57 17.15 -9.66
N TRP A 137 16.27 16.75 -8.59
CA TRP A 137 15.66 16.06 -7.45
C TRP A 137 14.43 16.83 -6.94
N ALA A 138 14.57 18.14 -6.64
CA ALA A 138 13.46 18.95 -6.16
C ALA A 138 12.26 18.96 -7.12
N GLN A 139 12.51 19.04 -8.44
CA GLN A 139 11.45 18.97 -9.44
C GLN A 139 10.74 17.61 -9.44
N SER A 140 11.48 16.52 -9.22
CA SER A 140 10.89 15.18 -9.15
C SER A 140 9.95 15.03 -7.96
N LEU A 141 10.20 15.68 -6.84
CA LEU A 141 9.34 15.63 -5.67
C LEU A 141 7.96 16.25 -5.95
N SER A 142 7.92 17.41 -6.57
CA SER A 142 6.66 18.04 -7.01
C SER A 142 5.95 17.22 -8.08
N ALA A 143 6.68 16.75 -9.11
CA ALA A 143 6.12 15.94 -10.19
C ALA A 143 5.48 14.64 -9.70
N ASN A 144 6.00 14.08 -8.62
CA ASN A 144 5.51 12.84 -8.00
C ASN A 144 4.56 13.06 -6.81
N TYR A 145 4.10 14.29 -6.57
CA TYR A 145 3.20 14.63 -5.45
C TYR A 145 3.71 14.06 -4.12
N THR A 146 4.99 14.27 -3.85
CA THR A 146 5.64 13.79 -2.63
C THR A 146 5.09 14.55 -1.43
N ASP A 147 4.56 13.83 -0.43
CA ASP A 147 4.07 14.39 0.83
C ASP A 147 5.16 14.36 1.91
N GLY A 148 6.08 13.42 1.83
CA GLY A 148 7.25 13.39 2.69
C GLY A 148 8.35 12.51 2.12
N ILE A 149 9.61 12.92 2.33
CA ILE A 149 10.77 12.15 1.93
C ILE A 149 11.93 12.34 2.91
N VAL A 150 12.57 11.24 3.28
CA VAL A 150 13.80 11.20 4.09
C VAL A 150 14.84 10.36 3.36
N VAL A 151 16.06 10.87 3.29
CA VAL A 151 17.23 10.13 2.80
C VAL A 151 18.21 9.95 3.96
N LEU A 152 18.54 8.68 4.23
CA LEU A 152 19.63 8.33 5.14
C LEU A 152 20.85 7.91 4.32
N HIS A 153 22.04 8.35 4.75
CA HIS A 153 23.33 7.83 4.30
C HIS A 153 24.11 7.40 5.54
N ASP A 154 24.49 6.12 5.60
CA ASP A 154 25.11 5.52 6.79
C ASP A 154 24.39 5.82 8.11
N GLY A 155 23.05 5.79 8.10
CA GLY A 155 22.23 6.07 9.28
C GLY A 155 22.07 7.55 9.63
N VAL A 156 22.67 8.46 8.88
CA VAL A 156 22.57 9.92 9.07
C VAL A 156 21.53 10.49 8.12
N VAL A 157 20.61 11.32 8.61
CA VAL A 157 19.64 12.05 7.75
C VAL A 157 20.40 13.12 6.98
N VAL A 158 20.50 12.94 5.67
CA VAL A 158 21.16 13.89 4.76
C VAL A 158 20.15 14.75 3.99
N TYR A 159 18.90 14.31 3.91
CA TYR A 159 17.81 15.07 3.31
C TYR A 159 16.48 14.74 3.97
N GLU A 160 15.65 15.76 4.17
CA GLU A 160 14.33 15.58 4.74
C GLU A 160 13.41 16.73 4.31
N ARG A 161 12.21 16.37 3.80
CA ARG A 161 11.20 17.35 3.39
C ARG A 161 9.80 16.81 3.64
N TYR A 162 8.88 17.72 4.00
CA TYR A 162 7.46 17.48 4.21
C TYR A 162 6.63 18.44 3.38
N SER A 163 5.47 18.00 2.89
CA SER A 163 4.50 18.79 2.12
C SER A 163 3.11 18.13 2.16
N GLY A 164 2.13 18.76 1.52
CA GLY A 164 0.76 18.23 1.48
C GLY A 164 0.16 18.07 2.87
N CYS A 165 -0.35 16.87 3.17
CA CYS A 165 -0.95 16.57 4.48
C CYS A 165 0.06 16.19 5.57
N LEU A 166 1.32 15.90 5.21
CA LEU A 166 2.29 15.33 6.13
C LEU A 166 3.17 16.41 6.77
N ASP A 167 3.46 16.26 8.04
CA ASP A 167 4.51 16.94 8.80
C ASP A 167 5.39 15.92 9.52
N GLU A 168 6.37 16.41 10.31
CA GLU A 168 7.33 15.53 10.99
C GLU A 168 6.70 14.62 12.07
N HIS A 169 5.51 14.98 12.56
CA HIS A 169 4.77 14.22 13.57
C HIS A 169 3.58 13.47 12.99
N GLY A 170 3.32 13.64 11.69
CA GLY A 170 2.22 13.01 10.98
C GLY A 170 2.48 11.54 10.66
N GLN A 171 1.41 10.80 10.47
CA GLN A 171 1.43 9.43 9.94
C GLN A 171 0.80 9.44 8.56
N HIS A 172 1.27 8.58 7.68
CA HIS A 172 0.78 8.45 6.31
C HIS A 172 0.50 6.99 5.97
N GLY A 173 -0.49 6.75 5.14
CA GLY A 173 -0.77 5.43 4.58
C GLY A 173 0.39 4.95 3.72
N ALA A 174 0.99 3.84 4.12
CA ALA A 174 2.11 3.25 3.39
C ALA A 174 1.67 2.41 2.19
N MET A 175 0.35 2.26 2.00
CA MET A 175 -0.27 1.47 0.94
C MET A 175 0.41 0.10 0.83
N SER A 176 0.83 -0.30 -0.38
CA SER A 176 1.43 -1.62 -0.59
C SER A 176 2.85 -1.80 0.00
N VAL A 177 3.47 -0.79 0.59
CA VAL A 177 4.63 -1.00 1.47
C VAL A 177 4.27 -1.91 2.65
N SER A 178 2.99 -1.94 3.05
CA SER A 178 2.42 -2.91 4.01
C SER A 178 2.76 -4.36 3.66
N LYS A 179 2.75 -4.70 2.37
CA LYS A 179 3.10 -6.04 1.89
C LYS A 179 4.51 -6.42 2.29
N SER A 180 5.44 -5.49 2.13
CA SER A 180 6.85 -5.72 2.46
C SER A 180 7.07 -5.86 3.97
N MET A 181 6.27 -5.18 4.79
CA MET A 181 6.28 -5.39 6.25
C MET A 181 5.78 -6.80 6.61
N THR A 182 4.66 -7.23 6.02
CA THR A 182 4.11 -8.58 6.20
C THR A 182 5.06 -9.63 5.64
N GLY A 183 5.66 -9.39 4.48
CA GLY A 183 6.65 -10.28 3.86
C GLY A 183 7.91 -10.44 4.70
N LEU A 184 8.41 -9.35 5.29
CA LEU A 184 9.55 -9.39 6.22
C LEU A 184 9.25 -10.31 7.41
N LEU A 185 8.07 -10.19 8.03
CA LEU A 185 7.64 -11.09 9.10
C LEU A 185 7.57 -12.55 8.62
N GLY A 186 7.04 -12.78 7.41
CA GLY A 186 7.01 -14.12 6.81
C GLY A 186 8.39 -14.72 6.61
N GLU A 187 9.34 -13.95 6.03
CA GLU A 187 10.72 -14.41 5.81
C GLU A 187 11.48 -14.61 7.13
N MET A 188 11.18 -13.81 8.18
CA MET A 188 11.71 -14.06 9.53
C MET A 188 11.27 -15.43 10.06
N LEU A 189 9.96 -15.73 9.99
CA LEU A 189 9.40 -17.00 10.45
C LEU A 189 9.90 -18.19 9.64
N VAL A 190 10.18 -18.02 8.35
CA VAL A 190 10.82 -19.04 7.51
C VAL A 190 12.28 -19.24 7.94
N ALA A 191 13.05 -18.17 8.16
CA ALA A 191 14.43 -18.25 8.60
C ALA A 191 14.57 -18.90 9.99
N GLU A 192 13.57 -18.76 10.84
CA GLU A 192 13.49 -19.36 12.19
C GLU A 192 12.94 -20.80 12.19
N GLY A 193 12.52 -21.32 11.01
CA GLY A 193 11.94 -22.66 10.91
C GLY A 193 10.50 -22.79 11.47
N VAL A 194 9.84 -21.67 11.81
CA VAL A 194 8.44 -21.66 12.26
C VAL A 194 7.47 -21.92 11.09
N ILE A 195 7.84 -21.44 9.90
CA ILE A 195 7.11 -21.69 8.65
C ILE A 195 8.03 -22.45 7.70
N ASP A 196 7.56 -23.60 7.21
CA ASP A 196 8.15 -24.27 6.06
C ASP A 196 7.54 -23.71 4.78
N GLU A 197 8.34 -22.97 4.02
CA GLU A 197 7.87 -22.33 2.78
C GLU A 197 7.49 -23.30 1.66
N THR A 198 7.87 -24.59 1.78
CA THR A 198 7.52 -25.64 0.82
C THR A 198 6.14 -26.25 1.09
N GLN A 199 5.62 -26.03 2.30
CA GLN A 199 4.29 -26.51 2.67
C GLN A 199 3.19 -25.86 1.82
N ARG A 200 2.12 -26.65 1.57
CA ARG A 200 0.89 -26.10 0.98
C ARG A 200 0.18 -25.18 1.98
N VAL A 201 -0.43 -24.13 1.46
CA VAL A 201 -1.21 -23.19 2.26
C VAL A 201 -2.33 -23.91 3.02
N SER A 202 -3.02 -24.86 2.40
CA SER A 202 -4.10 -25.64 3.04
C SER A 202 -3.64 -26.51 4.22
N ALA A 203 -2.36 -26.85 4.30
CA ALA A 203 -1.81 -27.56 5.45
C ALA A 203 -1.68 -26.66 6.70
N ILE A 204 -1.68 -25.35 6.52
CA ILE A 204 -1.57 -24.34 7.58
C ILE A 204 -2.93 -23.67 7.82
N VAL A 205 -3.66 -23.38 6.76
CA VAL A 205 -4.98 -22.74 6.75
C VAL A 205 -5.97 -23.66 6.02
N PRO A 206 -6.54 -24.67 6.69
CA PRO A 206 -7.42 -25.67 6.07
C PRO A 206 -8.65 -25.07 5.38
N GLU A 207 -9.10 -23.90 5.82
CA GLU A 207 -10.23 -23.17 5.24
C GLU A 207 -9.99 -22.78 3.78
N LEU A 208 -8.72 -22.66 3.38
CA LEU A 208 -8.35 -22.32 2.01
C LEU A 208 -8.22 -23.55 1.08
N LYS A 209 -8.52 -24.76 1.56
CA LYS A 209 -8.31 -26.02 0.80
C LYS A 209 -9.02 -26.02 -0.55
N ASP A 210 -10.23 -25.46 -0.61
CA ASP A 210 -11.09 -25.48 -1.79
C ASP A 210 -10.96 -24.16 -2.62
N SER A 211 -10.14 -23.22 -2.18
CA SER A 211 -9.79 -22.00 -2.90
C SER A 211 -8.55 -22.20 -3.79
N ALA A 212 -8.26 -21.19 -4.62
CA ALA A 212 -7.04 -21.19 -5.43
C ALA A 212 -5.74 -21.23 -4.61
N PHE A 213 -5.79 -20.91 -3.32
CA PHE A 213 -4.62 -21.00 -2.43
C PHE A 213 -4.35 -22.42 -1.94
N GLY A 214 -5.32 -23.33 -2.01
CA GLY A 214 -5.26 -24.64 -1.34
C GLY A 214 -4.05 -25.49 -1.71
N ASP A 215 -3.67 -25.53 -2.97
CA ASP A 215 -2.52 -26.28 -3.48
C ASP A 215 -1.28 -25.42 -3.75
N ALA A 216 -1.35 -24.10 -3.48
CA ALA A 216 -0.19 -23.22 -3.52
C ALA A 216 0.74 -23.48 -2.34
N THR A 217 2.05 -23.32 -2.53
CA THR A 217 3.02 -23.32 -1.45
C THR A 217 3.15 -21.93 -0.83
N VAL A 218 3.60 -21.87 0.42
CA VAL A 218 3.90 -20.58 1.09
C VAL A 218 4.94 -19.77 0.30
N ARG A 219 5.93 -20.44 -0.31
CA ARG A 219 6.91 -19.78 -1.20
C ARG A 219 6.22 -19.08 -2.37
N GLN A 220 5.26 -19.72 -3.02
CA GLN A 220 4.54 -19.13 -4.14
C GLN A 220 3.71 -17.93 -3.72
N VAL A 221 3.19 -17.93 -2.49
CA VAL A 221 2.53 -16.76 -1.89
C VAL A 221 3.54 -15.64 -1.65
N LEU A 222 4.69 -15.91 -1.02
CA LEU A 222 5.76 -14.94 -0.75
C LEU A 222 6.34 -14.31 -2.02
N GLU A 223 6.38 -15.05 -3.10
CA GLU A 223 6.91 -14.61 -4.41
C GLU A 223 5.82 -14.10 -5.36
N MET A 224 4.53 -14.13 -4.93
CA MET A 224 3.37 -13.80 -5.78
C MET A 224 3.38 -14.54 -7.13
N THR A 225 3.77 -15.82 -7.10
CA THR A 225 3.69 -16.71 -8.27
C THR A 225 2.48 -17.62 -8.21
N THR A 226 1.46 -17.22 -7.47
CA THR A 226 0.17 -17.93 -7.37
C THR A 226 -0.70 -17.68 -8.60
N ALA A 227 -1.36 -18.73 -9.10
CA ALA A 227 -2.24 -18.66 -10.26
C ALA A 227 -3.69 -18.39 -9.82
N LEU A 228 -3.98 -17.16 -9.47
CA LEU A 228 -5.29 -16.73 -8.98
C LEU A 228 -6.06 -15.99 -10.08
N ARG A 229 -7.37 -16.24 -10.20
CA ARG A 229 -8.27 -15.37 -10.96
C ARG A 229 -8.57 -14.14 -10.11
N TYR A 230 -7.79 -13.07 -10.34
CA TYR A 230 -7.86 -11.83 -9.60
C TYR A 230 -7.15 -10.72 -10.39
N SER A 231 -7.85 -9.64 -10.62
CA SER A 231 -7.35 -8.42 -11.26
C SER A 231 -7.20 -7.29 -10.23
N GLU A 232 -6.09 -6.56 -10.32
CA GLU A 232 -5.88 -5.29 -9.62
C GLU A 232 -5.80 -4.11 -10.60
N ASP A 233 -6.54 -4.19 -11.70
CA ASP A 233 -6.73 -3.03 -12.57
C ASP A 233 -7.68 -2.05 -11.90
N TYR A 234 -7.13 -1.03 -11.27
CA TYR A 234 -7.90 0.02 -10.58
C TYR A 234 -8.72 0.90 -11.53
N ALA A 235 -8.48 0.82 -12.85
CA ALA A 235 -9.25 1.52 -13.85
C ALA A 235 -10.48 0.72 -14.31
N ASP A 236 -10.49 -0.61 -14.09
CA ASP A 236 -11.62 -1.47 -14.39
C ASP A 236 -12.57 -1.56 -13.17
N PRO A 237 -13.81 -1.01 -13.25
CA PRO A 237 -14.77 -1.08 -12.14
C PRO A 237 -15.23 -2.51 -11.82
N ASN A 238 -14.97 -3.49 -12.70
CA ASN A 238 -15.33 -4.89 -12.51
C ASN A 238 -14.16 -5.74 -11.99
N ALA A 239 -12.98 -5.15 -11.77
CA ALA A 239 -11.83 -5.88 -11.25
C ALA A 239 -12.12 -6.45 -9.85
N GLU A 240 -11.62 -7.66 -9.58
CA GLU A 240 -11.85 -8.37 -8.33
C GLU A 240 -11.29 -7.63 -7.10
N VAL A 241 -10.36 -6.69 -7.29
CA VAL A 241 -9.86 -5.83 -6.20
C VAL A 241 -10.97 -5.04 -5.53
N TRP A 242 -12.04 -4.66 -6.25
CA TRP A 242 -13.17 -3.93 -5.69
C TRP A 242 -14.06 -4.82 -4.83
N ALA A 243 -14.27 -6.07 -5.25
CA ALA A 243 -14.99 -7.06 -4.44
C ALA A 243 -14.21 -7.40 -3.16
N PHE A 244 -12.89 -7.50 -3.23
CA PHE A 244 -12.02 -7.68 -2.07
C PHE A 244 -12.08 -6.46 -1.12
N SER A 245 -12.03 -5.24 -1.66
CA SER A 245 -12.17 -4.01 -0.87
C SER A 245 -13.53 -3.94 -0.18
N ALA A 246 -14.60 -4.34 -0.86
CA ALA A 246 -15.94 -4.38 -0.29
C ALA A 246 -16.04 -5.41 0.85
N ALA A 247 -15.41 -6.58 0.73
CA ALA A 247 -15.35 -7.59 1.78
C ALA A 247 -14.62 -7.08 3.04
N GLY A 248 -13.59 -6.24 2.86
CA GLY A 248 -12.85 -5.59 3.94
C GLY A 248 -13.55 -4.37 4.54
N SER A 249 -14.71 -3.95 4.00
CA SER A 249 -15.43 -2.78 4.49
C SER A 249 -15.97 -2.99 5.90
N THR A 250 -15.82 -1.96 6.74
CA THR A 250 -16.39 -1.90 8.09
C THR A 250 -17.80 -1.32 8.11
N LEU A 251 -18.32 -0.85 6.97
CA LEU A 251 -19.67 -0.36 6.84
C LEU A 251 -20.67 -1.53 6.83
N PRO A 252 -21.90 -1.31 7.35
CA PRO A 252 -22.97 -2.30 7.22
C PRO A 252 -23.20 -2.66 5.75
N PRO A 253 -23.30 -3.96 5.42
CA PRO A 253 -23.58 -4.38 4.04
C PRO A 253 -24.97 -3.92 3.59
N ALA A 254 -25.15 -3.85 2.28
CA ALA A 254 -26.47 -3.60 1.72
C ALA A 254 -27.47 -4.72 2.15
N PRO A 255 -28.75 -4.39 2.36
CA PRO A 255 -29.76 -5.39 2.66
C PRO A 255 -29.78 -6.53 1.62
N GLY A 256 -29.71 -7.78 2.09
CA GLY A 256 -29.70 -8.97 1.22
C GLY A 256 -28.32 -9.34 0.68
N TYR A 257 -27.25 -8.63 1.04
CA TYR A 257 -25.88 -9.04 0.67
C TYR A 257 -25.50 -10.34 1.38
N THR A 258 -25.06 -11.34 0.62
CA THR A 258 -24.63 -12.67 1.09
C THR A 258 -23.17 -12.99 0.76
N GLY A 259 -22.44 -12.03 0.20
CA GLY A 259 -21.01 -12.19 -0.15
C GLY A 259 -20.08 -12.15 1.06
N PRO A 260 -18.74 -12.28 0.81
CA PRO A 260 -17.70 -12.21 1.84
C PRO A 260 -17.77 -10.91 2.66
N ARG A 261 -17.52 -11.00 3.97
CA ARG A 261 -17.61 -9.88 4.91
C ARG A 261 -16.34 -9.61 5.70
N SER A 262 -15.28 -10.34 5.35
CA SER A 262 -13.92 -10.15 5.87
C SER A 262 -12.90 -10.45 4.78
N TYR A 263 -11.65 -10.03 5.00
CA TYR A 263 -10.56 -10.41 4.10
C TYR A 263 -10.44 -11.94 4.01
N TYR A 264 -10.52 -12.65 5.13
CA TYR A 264 -10.39 -14.10 5.16
C TYR A 264 -11.56 -14.84 4.50
N ASP A 265 -12.80 -14.31 4.61
CA ASP A 265 -13.94 -14.86 3.87
C ASP A 265 -13.71 -14.74 2.35
N TYR A 266 -13.20 -13.59 1.90
CA TYR A 266 -12.93 -13.38 0.48
C TYR A 266 -11.89 -14.37 -0.07
N LEU A 267 -10.80 -14.63 0.68
CA LEU A 267 -9.75 -15.55 0.25
C LEU A 267 -10.28 -16.96 -0.04
N GLN A 268 -11.33 -17.39 0.65
CA GLN A 268 -11.97 -18.69 0.46
C GLN A 268 -12.74 -18.78 -0.87
N THR A 269 -13.11 -17.66 -1.47
CA THR A 269 -13.88 -17.60 -2.73
C THR A 269 -13.01 -17.55 -3.99
N VAL A 270 -11.71 -17.32 -3.83
CA VAL A 270 -10.80 -17.08 -4.96
C VAL A 270 -10.62 -18.33 -5.81
N GLN A 271 -10.85 -18.20 -7.11
CA GLN A 271 -10.74 -19.27 -8.08
C GLN A 271 -9.34 -19.33 -8.70
N LYS A 272 -8.94 -20.54 -9.08
CA LYS A 272 -7.65 -20.79 -9.73
C LYS A 272 -7.71 -20.46 -11.23
N GLN A 273 -6.62 -19.85 -11.74
CA GLN A 273 -6.43 -19.58 -13.16
C GLN A 273 -4.97 -19.82 -13.55
N GLY A 274 -4.68 -20.98 -14.16
CA GLY A 274 -3.33 -21.36 -14.56
C GLY A 274 -2.63 -22.26 -13.53
N ARG A 275 -1.30 -22.25 -13.51
CA ARG A 275 -0.44 -23.09 -12.65
C ARG A 275 0.44 -22.21 -11.76
N HIS A 276 0.47 -22.56 -10.48
CA HIS A 276 1.35 -21.87 -9.52
C HIS A 276 2.83 -22.04 -9.93
N GLY A 277 3.63 -20.99 -9.70
CA GLY A 277 5.07 -20.96 -9.98
C GLY A 277 5.45 -20.57 -11.41
N GLU A 278 4.51 -20.47 -12.36
CA GLU A 278 4.83 -20.21 -13.77
C GLU A 278 5.11 -18.73 -14.07
N ALA A 279 4.39 -17.82 -13.43
CA ALA A 279 4.49 -16.40 -13.66
C ALA A 279 4.31 -15.62 -12.36
N PHE A 280 5.01 -14.51 -12.23
CA PHE A 280 4.71 -13.48 -11.23
C PHE A 280 3.41 -12.76 -11.62
N GLY A 281 2.58 -12.50 -10.63
CA GLY A 281 1.39 -11.68 -10.77
C GLY A 281 1.16 -10.91 -9.49
N TYR A 282 1.33 -9.59 -9.53
CA TYR A 282 1.12 -8.75 -8.37
C TYR A 282 -0.36 -8.77 -7.99
N LYS A 283 -0.67 -9.37 -6.84
CA LYS A 283 -2.04 -9.57 -6.35
C LYS A 283 -2.06 -9.42 -4.84
N THR A 284 -2.69 -8.35 -4.35
CA THR A 284 -2.75 -7.96 -2.94
C THR A 284 -3.16 -9.11 -2.02
N ILE A 285 -4.15 -9.89 -2.43
CA ILE A 285 -4.70 -11.00 -1.66
C ILE A 285 -3.68 -12.09 -1.29
N ASN A 286 -2.52 -12.19 -1.98
CA ASN A 286 -1.42 -13.05 -1.53
C ASN A 286 -0.90 -12.61 -0.16
N THR A 287 -0.84 -11.31 0.08
CA THR A 287 -0.32 -10.81 1.36
C THR A 287 -1.30 -11.06 2.50
N ASP A 288 -2.60 -10.96 2.23
CA ASP A 288 -3.61 -11.26 3.25
C ASP A 288 -3.67 -12.76 3.54
N ALA A 289 -3.44 -13.62 2.53
CA ALA A 289 -3.22 -15.05 2.75
C ALA A 289 -1.97 -15.33 3.59
N LEU A 290 -0.85 -14.61 3.34
CA LEU A 290 0.35 -14.68 4.17
C LEU A 290 0.06 -14.21 5.60
N GLY A 291 -0.72 -13.13 5.77
CA GLY A 291 -1.18 -12.65 7.07
C GLY A 291 -1.95 -13.72 7.85
N TRP A 292 -2.81 -14.48 7.17
CA TRP A 292 -3.53 -15.61 7.79
C TRP A 292 -2.59 -16.77 8.15
N ILE A 293 -1.63 -17.10 7.27
CA ILE A 293 -0.58 -18.12 7.54
C ILE A 293 0.23 -17.72 8.79
N ILE A 294 0.67 -16.46 8.88
CA ILE A 294 1.39 -15.92 10.06
C ILE A 294 0.53 -16.08 11.32
N ALA A 295 -0.73 -15.64 11.27
CA ALA A 295 -1.62 -15.72 12.41
C ALA A 295 -1.83 -17.16 12.89
N ARG A 296 -1.96 -18.13 11.98
CA ARG A 296 -2.10 -19.56 12.31
C ARG A 296 -0.85 -20.17 12.93
N ARG A 297 0.33 -19.74 12.50
CA ARG A 297 1.60 -20.29 13.00
C ARG A 297 2.05 -19.66 14.31
N THR A 298 1.65 -18.40 14.56
CA THR A 298 2.15 -17.65 15.73
C THR A 298 1.10 -17.36 16.79
N GLY A 299 -0.19 -17.49 16.46
CA GLY A 299 -1.30 -17.03 17.32
C GLY A 299 -1.42 -15.50 17.38
N GLN A 300 -0.66 -14.74 16.54
CA GLN A 300 -0.62 -13.29 16.54
C GLN A 300 -0.99 -12.73 15.16
N SER A 301 -1.77 -11.64 15.14
CA SER A 301 -1.99 -10.89 13.89
C SER A 301 -0.68 -10.25 13.40
N VAL A 302 -0.64 -9.85 12.12
CA VAL A 302 0.52 -9.12 11.56
C VAL A 302 0.84 -7.85 12.34
N ALA A 303 -0.16 -7.14 12.86
CA ALA A 303 0.03 -5.95 13.68
C ALA A 303 0.71 -6.27 15.01
N GLN A 304 0.22 -7.30 15.71
CA GLN A 304 0.80 -7.75 16.98
C GLN A 304 2.24 -8.27 16.81
N LEU A 305 2.47 -9.05 15.75
CA LEU A 305 3.80 -9.58 15.47
C LEU A 305 4.78 -8.48 15.06
N LEU A 306 4.36 -7.53 14.21
CA LEU A 306 5.18 -6.35 13.86
C LEU A 306 5.53 -5.54 15.09
N GLN A 307 4.56 -5.32 15.98
CA GLN A 307 4.77 -4.60 17.24
C GLN A 307 5.84 -5.27 18.09
N SER A 308 5.65 -6.55 18.43
CA SER A 308 6.51 -7.26 19.39
C SER A 308 7.90 -7.60 18.84
N ARG A 309 7.98 -7.88 17.53
CA ARG A 309 9.24 -8.34 16.93
C ARG A 309 10.11 -7.20 16.40
N ILE A 310 9.50 -6.11 15.92
CA ILE A 310 10.22 -5.03 15.24
C ILE A 310 9.96 -3.69 15.90
N TRP A 311 8.72 -3.22 15.94
CA TRP A 311 8.41 -1.81 16.22
C TRP A 311 8.87 -1.36 17.61
N GLN A 312 8.62 -2.18 18.65
CA GLN A 312 9.05 -1.91 20.02
C GLN A 312 10.57 -1.97 20.23
N ARG A 313 11.30 -2.54 19.28
CA ARG A 313 12.76 -2.74 19.34
C ARG A 313 13.51 -1.84 18.37
N LEU A 314 12.78 -1.17 17.47
CA LEU A 314 13.33 -0.29 16.44
C LEU A 314 13.81 1.05 16.96
N GLY A 315 13.30 1.51 18.12
CA GLY A 315 13.47 2.87 18.60
C GLY A 315 12.63 3.87 17.80
N ALA A 316 11.43 3.48 17.41
CA ALA A 316 10.51 4.33 16.66
C ALA A 316 10.12 5.59 17.45
N GLU A 317 9.88 6.70 16.75
CA GLU A 317 9.40 7.95 17.34
C GLU A 317 7.90 7.88 17.66
N GLN A 318 7.14 7.15 16.83
CA GLN A 318 5.69 7.10 16.90
C GLN A 318 5.17 5.66 16.87
N ASP A 319 3.96 5.48 17.41
CA ASP A 319 3.18 4.28 17.13
C ASP A 319 2.85 4.24 15.63
N ALA A 320 2.73 3.05 15.08
CA ALA A 320 2.12 2.82 13.78
C ALA A 320 0.72 2.20 13.94
N TYR A 321 0.01 1.94 12.84
CA TYR A 321 -1.27 1.25 12.89
C TYR A 321 -1.59 0.56 11.56
N TYR A 322 -2.54 -0.38 11.62
CA TYR A 322 -3.19 -0.95 10.44
C TYR A 322 -4.67 -0.62 10.41
N THR A 323 -5.22 -0.37 9.23
CA THR A 323 -6.67 -0.44 9.01
C THR A 323 -7.12 -1.89 9.14
N VAL A 324 -8.36 -2.10 9.62
CA VAL A 324 -8.92 -3.44 9.85
C VAL A 324 -10.26 -3.61 9.14
N ASP A 325 -10.63 -4.86 8.86
CA ASP A 325 -11.97 -5.21 8.41
C ASP A 325 -12.98 -5.27 9.58
N SER A 326 -14.23 -5.64 9.27
CA SER A 326 -15.31 -5.74 10.26
C SER A 326 -15.08 -6.79 11.35
N THR A 327 -14.13 -7.72 11.18
CA THR A 327 -13.75 -8.73 12.16
C THR A 327 -12.53 -8.31 13.00
N GLY A 328 -11.95 -7.14 12.72
CA GLY A 328 -10.72 -6.66 13.35
C GLY A 328 -9.44 -7.23 12.72
N THR A 329 -9.54 -7.93 11.59
CA THR A 329 -8.38 -8.45 10.87
C THR A 329 -7.62 -7.31 10.18
N PRO A 330 -6.30 -7.14 10.46
CA PRO A 330 -5.50 -6.13 9.78
C PRO A 330 -5.44 -6.34 8.26
N PHE A 331 -5.60 -5.27 7.50
CA PHE A 331 -5.35 -5.29 6.06
C PHE A 331 -3.85 -5.45 5.79
N ALA A 332 -3.38 -6.69 5.76
CA ALA A 332 -1.95 -7.02 5.63
C ALA A 332 -1.34 -6.51 4.32
N GLY A 333 -2.15 -6.44 3.25
CA GLY A 333 -1.72 -6.02 1.93
C GLY A 333 -1.67 -4.50 1.69
N GLY A 334 -2.26 -3.66 2.57
CA GLY A 334 -2.36 -2.23 2.28
C GLY A 334 -2.63 -1.31 3.47
N GLY A 335 -2.91 -1.86 4.65
CA GLY A 335 -3.44 -1.11 5.77
C GLY A 335 -2.40 -0.45 6.70
N PHE A 336 -1.11 -0.63 6.48
CA PHE A 336 -0.06 -0.08 7.34
C PHE A 336 0.07 1.43 7.17
N ASN A 337 0.16 2.14 8.30
CA ASN A 337 0.37 3.58 8.38
C ASN A 337 1.46 3.86 9.41
N ALA A 338 2.39 4.77 9.08
CA ALA A 338 3.53 5.07 9.94
C ALA A 338 4.04 6.50 9.74
N GLY A 339 4.87 6.97 10.66
CA GLY A 339 5.68 8.17 10.49
C GLY A 339 6.79 7.94 9.48
N LEU A 340 7.17 9.00 8.77
CA LEU A 340 8.17 8.92 7.69
C LEU A 340 9.56 8.51 8.21
N ARG A 341 10.01 9.08 9.32
CA ARG A 341 11.30 8.73 9.92
C ARG A 341 11.33 7.29 10.43
N ASP A 342 10.18 6.78 10.90
CA ASP A 342 10.09 5.41 11.38
C ASP A 342 10.12 4.41 10.22
N LEU A 343 9.54 4.76 9.08
CA LEU A 343 9.71 3.98 7.85
C LEU A 343 11.18 3.96 7.41
N ALA A 344 11.88 5.09 7.51
CA ALA A 344 13.32 5.16 7.23
C ALA A 344 14.14 4.30 8.20
N ARG A 345 13.79 4.25 9.51
CA ARG A 345 14.41 3.34 10.49
C ARG A 345 14.25 1.87 10.11
N VAL A 346 13.09 1.47 9.56
CA VAL A 346 12.93 0.11 9.03
C VAL A 346 13.90 -0.14 7.88
N GLY A 347 14.07 0.83 6.97
CA GLY A 347 15.07 0.72 5.90
C GLY A 347 16.50 0.59 6.42
N GLN A 348 16.86 1.40 7.43
CA GLN A 348 18.18 1.32 8.07
C GLN A 348 18.40 -0.02 8.78
N LEU A 349 17.39 -0.53 9.49
CA LEU A 349 17.42 -1.87 10.10
C LEU A 349 17.78 -2.95 9.07
N LEU A 350 17.16 -2.89 7.88
CA LEU A 350 17.42 -3.85 6.82
C LEU A 350 18.80 -3.64 6.16
N LEU A 351 19.27 -2.40 6.09
CA LEU A 351 20.61 -2.05 5.62
C LEU A 351 21.70 -2.55 6.57
N ASP A 352 21.42 -2.60 7.88
CA ASP A 352 22.29 -3.06 8.94
C ASP A 352 22.10 -4.56 9.27
N ASP A 353 21.67 -5.36 8.28
CA ASP A 353 21.47 -6.81 8.39
C ASP A 353 20.61 -7.22 9.61
N GLY A 354 19.59 -6.41 9.90
CA GLY A 354 18.57 -6.70 10.93
C GLY A 354 18.98 -6.32 12.36
N LYS A 355 20.00 -5.48 12.53
CA LYS A 355 20.48 -5.06 13.84
C LYS A 355 20.09 -3.63 14.18
N VAL A 356 19.81 -3.39 15.45
CA VAL A 356 19.69 -2.07 16.07
C VAL A 356 20.72 -2.00 17.18
N ASP A 357 21.65 -1.05 17.12
CA ASP A 357 22.74 -0.87 18.09
C ASP A 357 23.50 -2.20 18.37
N GLY A 358 23.77 -2.96 17.31
CA GLY A 358 24.43 -4.25 17.36
C GLY A 358 23.55 -5.43 17.81
N GLN A 359 22.33 -5.18 18.31
CA GLN A 359 21.39 -6.22 18.75
C GLN A 359 20.55 -6.73 17.57
N PRO A 360 20.54 -8.03 17.27
CA PRO A 360 19.74 -8.59 16.21
C PRO A 360 18.24 -8.56 16.58
N ILE A 361 17.40 -7.97 15.75
CA ILE A 361 15.94 -7.98 15.89
C ILE A 361 15.25 -8.62 14.68
N VAL A 362 15.92 -8.64 13.54
CA VAL A 362 15.55 -9.41 12.35
C VAL A 362 16.66 -10.39 12.03
N PRO A 363 16.40 -11.68 11.82
CA PRO A 363 17.43 -12.62 11.40
C PRO A 363 18.10 -12.18 10.08
N ALA A 364 19.41 -12.07 10.04
CA ALA A 364 20.16 -11.72 8.82
C ALA A 364 19.82 -12.67 7.66
N ALA A 365 19.53 -13.95 7.95
CA ALA A 365 19.09 -14.92 6.96
C ALA A 365 17.79 -14.50 6.27
N ALA A 366 16.84 -13.86 6.97
CA ALA A 366 15.60 -13.37 6.36
C ALA A 366 15.89 -12.27 5.33
N ILE A 367 16.78 -11.34 5.66
CA ILE A 367 17.20 -10.25 4.76
C ILE A 367 17.97 -10.81 3.56
N ALA A 368 18.89 -11.76 3.78
CA ALA A 368 19.62 -12.42 2.70
C ALA A 368 18.67 -13.14 1.72
N ARG A 369 17.61 -13.78 2.23
CA ARG A 369 16.57 -14.43 1.43
C ARG A 369 15.81 -13.41 0.58
N ILE A 370 15.43 -12.26 1.13
CA ILE A 370 14.78 -11.17 0.39
C ILE A 370 15.71 -10.69 -0.72
N ARG A 371 16.97 -10.34 -0.39
CA ARG A 371 17.95 -9.80 -1.34
C ARG A 371 18.31 -10.77 -2.46
N ALA A 372 18.28 -12.08 -2.20
CA ALA A 372 18.47 -13.10 -3.24
C ALA A 372 17.42 -13.01 -4.35
N GLY A 373 16.23 -12.52 -4.04
CA GLY A 373 15.12 -12.38 -4.96
C GLY A 373 14.45 -13.72 -5.31
N GLY A 374 13.43 -13.63 -6.15
CA GLY A 374 12.71 -14.75 -6.74
C GLY A 374 13.11 -14.98 -8.20
N SER A 375 12.27 -15.71 -8.93
CA SER A 375 12.50 -16.01 -10.34
C SER A 375 12.40 -14.78 -11.24
N LYS A 376 13.52 -14.32 -11.82
CA LYS A 376 13.53 -13.30 -12.87
C LYS A 376 12.73 -13.71 -14.10
N GLN A 377 12.74 -15.01 -14.43
CA GLN A 377 11.98 -15.55 -15.56
C GLN A 377 10.46 -15.45 -15.31
N ALA A 378 10.00 -15.78 -14.10
CA ALA A 378 8.60 -15.63 -13.73
C ALA A 378 8.19 -14.15 -13.74
N PHE A 379 9.06 -13.27 -13.22
CA PHE A 379 8.82 -11.83 -13.19
C PHE A 379 8.70 -11.22 -14.58
N ALA A 380 9.54 -11.62 -15.52
CA ALA A 380 9.51 -11.13 -16.91
C ALA A 380 8.18 -11.39 -17.61
N LYS A 381 7.45 -12.45 -17.23
CA LYS A 381 6.13 -12.78 -17.79
C LYS A 381 5.02 -11.81 -17.34
N ALA A 382 5.24 -11.00 -16.32
CA ALA A 382 4.25 -10.05 -15.81
C ALA A 382 4.14 -8.75 -16.63
N GLY A 383 5.02 -8.54 -17.61
CA GLY A 383 4.94 -7.39 -18.53
C GLY A 383 5.39 -6.04 -17.96
N TYR A 384 6.15 -6.01 -16.85
CA TYR A 384 6.72 -4.77 -16.30
C TYR A 384 7.89 -4.26 -17.17
N ALA A 385 7.57 -3.65 -18.33
CA ALA A 385 8.56 -3.19 -19.31
C ALA A 385 9.58 -2.17 -18.75
N GLN A 386 9.19 -1.41 -17.71
CA GLN A 386 10.05 -0.41 -17.07
C GLN A 386 10.99 -1.02 -16.01
N LEU A 387 10.84 -2.31 -15.67
CA LEU A 387 11.61 -3.02 -14.63
C LEU A 387 12.32 -4.26 -15.21
N PRO A 388 13.15 -4.11 -16.26
CA PRO A 388 13.82 -5.26 -16.88
C PRO A 388 14.81 -5.90 -15.90
N GLY A 389 14.80 -7.24 -15.83
CA GLY A 389 15.74 -7.99 -14.98
C GLY A 389 15.41 -8.03 -13.49
N TRP A 390 14.33 -7.38 -13.07
CA TRP A 390 13.89 -7.42 -11.68
C TRP A 390 13.32 -8.80 -11.29
N SER A 391 13.15 -8.99 -10.00
CA SER A 391 12.43 -10.12 -9.42
C SER A 391 11.63 -9.69 -8.18
N TYR A 392 10.88 -10.63 -7.59
CA TYR A 392 10.05 -10.36 -6.42
C TYR A 392 10.17 -11.51 -5.41
N ARG A 393 10.44 -11.18 -4.14
CA ARG A 393 10.49 -12.17 -3.07
C ARG A 393 10.20 -11.56 -1.72
N GLY A 394 9.51 -12.31 -0.86
CA GLY A 394 9.17 -11.83 0.48
C GLY A 394 8.37 -10.53 0.46
N MET A 395 7.58 -10.30 -0.58
CA MET A 395 6.84 -9.07 -0.84
C MET A 395 7.72 -7.83 -1.10
N TRP A 396 8.99 -8.03 -1.52
CA TRP A 396 9.93 -6.98 -1.90
C TRP A 396 10.26 -7.04 -3.39
N TRP A 397 10.54 -5.86 -3.96
CA TRP A 397 10.96 -5.67 -5.35
C TRP A 397 12.49 -5.61 -5.40
N ILE A 398 13.13 -6.50 -6.14
CA ILE A 398 14.58 -6.64 -6.19
C ILE A 398 15.05 -6.19 -7.57
N SER A 399 15.85 -5.12 -7.63
CA SER A 399 16.29 -4.54 -8.90
C SER A 399 17.35 -5.36 -9.60
N HIS A 400 18.19 -6.07 -8.83
CA HIS A 400 19.39 -6.76 -9.31
C HIS A 400 20.38 -5.85 -10.07
N ASN A 401 20.37 -4.54 -9.77
CA ASN A 401 21.38 -3.63 -10.27
C ASN A 401 22.74 -3.89 -9.56
N ASP A 402 23.81 -3.24 -10.02
CA ASP A 402 25.16 -3.42 -9.49
C ASP A 402 25.30 -3.01 -8.02
N HIS A 403 24.38 -2.19 -7.52
CA HIS A 403 24.30 -1.80 -6.11
C HIS A 403 23.59 -2.84 -5.22
N GLY A 404 22.90 -3.82 -5.81
CA GLY A 404 22.07 -4.76 -5.10
C GLY A 404 20.83 -4.10 -4.44
N ALA A 405 20.37 -3.00 -5.01
CA ALA A 405 19.25 -2.23 -4.48
C ALA A 405 17.93 -3.03 -4.55
N TYR A 406 17.11 -2.84 -3.52
CA TYR A 406 15.77 -3.41 -3.44
C TYR A 406 14.82 -2.44 -2.74
N MET A 407 13.53 -2.64 -2.92
CA MET A 407 12.57 -1.67 -2.39
C MET A 407 11.20 -2.27 -2.06
N ALA A 408 10.52 -1.65 -1.11
CA ALA A 408 9.08 -1.72 -0.94
C ALA A 408 8.41 -0.63 -1.76
N ARG A 409 7.26 -0.93 -2.36
CA ARG A 409 6.53 0.01 -3.25
C ARG A 409 5.05 0.00 -2.93
N GLY A 410 4.42 1.17 -3.01
CA GLY A 410 2.98 1.32 -2.84
C GLY A 410 2.39 2.24 -3.89
N VAL A 411 1.10 2.05 -4.20
CA VAL A 411 0.34 2.91 -5.11
C VAL A 411 0.45 4.38 -4.66
N HIS A 412 0.25 5.29 -5.59
CA HIS A 412 0.36 6.74 -5.38
C HIS A 412 1.76 7.23 -5.00
N GLY A 413 2.81 6.40 -5.18
CA GLY A 413 4.20 6.82 -5.01
C GLY A 413 4.83 6.52 -3.65
N GLN A 414 4.28 5.60 -2.84
CA GLN A 414 4.96 5.16 -1.62
C GLN A 414 6.22 4.35 -1.96
N ALA A 415 7.31 4.59 -1.26
CA ALA A 415 8.56 3.86 -1.46
C ALA A 415 9.38 3.76 -0.18
N LEU A 416 10.01 2.60 0.01
CA LEU A 416 11.16 2.42 0.88
C LEU A 416 12.26 1.76 0.03
N TYR A 417 13.20 2.56 -0.43
CA TYR A 417 14.34 2.13 -1.25
C TYR A 417 15.55 1.92 -0.37
N ILE A 418 16.25 0.81 -0.58
CA ILE A 418 17.43 0.43 0.18
C ILE A 418 18.54 0.06 -0.82
N ASP A 419 19.66 0.76 -0.73
CA ASP A 419 20.85 0.55 -1.54
C ASP A 419 22.02 0.13 -0.66
N PRO A 420 22.32 -1.17 -0.61
CA PRO A 420 23.40 -1.69 0.25
C PRO A 420 24.79 -1.18 -0.12
N THR A 421 25.06 -1.00 -1.41
CA THR A 421 26.39 -0.55 -1.87
C THR A 421 26.60 0.93 -1.58
N ALA A 422 25.57 1.75 -1.82
CA ALA A 422 25.63 3.17 -1.51
C ALA A 422 25.41 3.48 -0.02
N ARG A 423 25.03 2.50 0.80
CA ARG A 423 24.65 2.71 2.20
C ARG A 423 23.51 3.73 2.35
N VAL A 424 22.56 3.73 1.39
CA VAL A 424 21.48 4.71 1.29
C VAL A 424 20.14 4.07 1.57
N VAL A 425 19.30 4.76 2.32
CA VAL A 425 17.88 4.49 2.50
C VAL A 425 17.08 5.72 2.06
N ILE A 426 16.06 5.52 1.23
CA ILE A 426 15.10 6.57 0.87
C ILE A 426 13.72 6.11 1.25
N ALA A 427 13.10 6.77 2.23
CA ALA A 427 11.69 6.59 2.56
C ALA A 427 10.88 7.74 1.96
N ARG A 428 9.83 7.42 1.19
CA ARG A 428 8.94 8.41 0.58
C ARG A 428 7.48 8.05 0.80
N PHE A 429 6.70 9.02 1.21
CA PHE A 429 5.25 9.04 1.11
C PHE A 429 4.80 10.02 0.03
N GLY A 430 3.74 9.70 -0.68
CA GLY A 430 3.19 10.54 -1.73
C GLY A 430 1.70 10.28 -1.96
N SER A 431 1.09 11.17 -2.70
CA SER A 431 -0.33 11.12 -3.06
C SER A 431 -0.54 11.47 -4.54
N HIS A 432 0.25 10.83 -5.41
CA HIS A 432 0.17 10.98 -6.86
C HIS A 432 -1.25 10.65 -7.36
N PRO A 433 -1.84 11.45 -8.27
CA PRO A 433 -3.22 11.24 -8.74
C PRO A 433 -3.44 9.87 -9.40
N VAL A 434 -2.43 9.33 -10.08
CA VAL A 434 -2.48 8.00 -10.68
C VAL A 434 -1.93 6.96 -9.70
N ALA A 435 -2.72 5.93 -9.40
CA ALA A 435 -2.33 4.89 -8.44
C ALA A 435 -1.12 4.06 -8.91
N ALA A 436 -1.07 3.69 -10.19
CA ALA A 436 -0.04 2.83 -10.74
C ALA A 436 1.34 3.49 -10.73
N ASN A 437 2.33 2.81 -10.13
CA ASN A 437 3.71 3.31 -10.04
C ASN A 437 4.38 3.52 -11.41
N SER A 438 3.92 2.84 -12.46
CA SER A 438 4.39 3.08 -13.83
C SER A 438 4.26 4.55 -14.27
N ALA A 439 3.36 5.32 -13.65
CA ALA A 439 3.21 6.74 -13.91
C ALA A 439 4.33 7.60 -13.29
N ASN A 440 4.92 7.16 -12.18
CA ASN A 440 5.97 7.91 -11.47
C ASN A 440 7.35 7.23 -11.50
N ASP A 441 7.46 5.97 -11.90
CA ASP A 441 8.75 5.26 -12.04
C ASP A 441 9.75 6.01 -12.92
N PRO A 442 9.36 6.59 -14.07
CA PRO A 442 10.31 7.29 -14.94
C PRO A 442 11.05 8.45 -14.26
N THR A 443 10.43 9.09 -13.28
CA THR A 443 11.01 10.21 -12.53
C THR A 443 11.53 9.80 -11.15
N THR A 444 11.05 8.66 -10.60
CA THR A 444 11.41 8.19 -9.26
C THR A 444 12.69 7.36 -9.27
N LEU A 445 12.75 6.30 -10.10
CA LEU A 445 13.87 5.35 -10.05
C LEU A 445 15.19 6.00 -10.45
N PRO A 446 15.27 6.82 -11.54
CA PRO A 446 16.49 7.53 -11.86
C PRO A 446 16.90 8.58 -10.82
N ALA A 447 15.92 9.22 -10.15
CA ALA A 447 16.21 10.17 -9.08
C ALA A 447 16.86 9.47 -7.86
N PHE A 448 16.34 8.31 -7.47
CA PHE A 448 16.90 7.53 -6.35
C PHE A 448 18.32 7.05 -6.66
N ASP A 449 18.56 6.54 -7.88
CA ASP A 449 19.90 6.14 -8.33
C ASP A 449 20.87 7.34 -8.36
N ALA A 450 20.42 8.52 -8.82
CA ALA A 450 21.26 9.72 -8.85
C ALA A 450 21.70 10.15 -7.45
N VAL A 451 20.78 10.13 -6.46
CA VAL A 451 21.12 10.43 -5.06
C VAL A 451 22.06 9.39 -4.48
N ALA A 452 21.82 8.08 -4.73
CA ALA A 452 22.70 7.02 -4.26
C ALA A 452 24.13 7.20 -4.81
N ARG A 453 24.29 7.44 -6.10
CA ARG A 453 25.60 7.69 -6.73
C ARG A 453 26.28 8.96 -6.21
N TYR A 454 25.52 10.03 -6.01
CA TYR A 454 26.04 11.26 -5.45
C TYR A 454 26.60 11.04 -4.04
N LEU A 455 25.86 10.34 -3.18
CA LEU A 455 26.30 10.07 -1.81
C LEU A 455 27.48 9.11 -1.74
N MET A 456 27.56 8.12 -2.65
CA MET A 456 28.73 7.24 -2.77
C MET A 456 30.02 8.00 -3.13
N ALA A 457 29.92 9.12 -3.83
CA ALA A 457 31.07 9.92 -4.23
C ALA A 457 31.52 10.92 -3.14
N GLN A 458 30.75 11.03 -2.05
CA GLN A 458 31.15 11.87 -0.90
C GLN A 458 32.14 11.12 -0.02
N PRO A 459 33.13 11.82 0.55
CA PRO A 459 34.12 11.23 1.42
C PRO A 459 33.56 10.76 2.76
#